data_76488e4b7e37ae36fe4fcf39d8fc8e96
#
_entry.id   76488e4b7e37ae36fe4fcf39d8fc8e96
#
_cell.length_a   1.000
_cell.length_b   1.000
_cell.length_c   1.000
_cell.angle_alpha   90.00
_cell.angle_beta   90.00
_cell.angle_gamma   90.00
#
_symmetry.space_group_name_H-M   'P 1'
#
loop_
_entity.id
_entity.type
_entity.pdbx_description
1 polymer ?
#
loop_
_entity_poly.entity_id
_entity_poly.type
_entity_poly.pdbx_seq_one_letter_code
_entity_poly.pdbx_strand_id
1 'polypeptide(L)'
;MLPIILSTWVRKLQWKKNQSDLIDYLKKRTVKKNMDCNRDWSYLTEENEYHLAESPNFVVEEYFLKGKKNPDSNEDGILVTPYFAAVIDGATSKSDFELDGKKTGRLAMELVLEAIQDFPKDIDAEEAMNRITNRIHSFYVKHNLLADLEEQPGKRFTANGVIYSYARNEVWQVGDCQCIVGNLYSSNEKPIDAIMANARSVVNEVALLNGMTMEDFEKKDPGRAFIYPFLQQQAVLQNNPKKGQLYSFPVFDGFPIQMEQVKIFQVGDDREIILSSDGYPHLFSTLRASECYLMNILDNDPLCMRLYKSTKGIKKGNFSFDDRSYLKIRINR
;
A
#
# COMPACT_ATOMS: atom_id res chain seq x y z
N MET A 1 -54.59 1.80 12.12
CA MET A 1 -53.40 1.13 12.67
C MET A 1 -52.89 -0.11 11.87
N LEU A 2 -53.71 -0.74 11.03
CA LEU A 2 -53.27 -1.90 10.20
C LEU A 2 -52.30 -1.61 9.07
N PRO A 3 -52.27 -0.45 8.36
CA PRO A 3 -51.36 -0.26 7.22
C PRO A 3 -49.86 -0.14 7.57
N ILE A 4 -49.55 0.33 8.78
CA ILE A 4 -48.16 0.54 9.22
C ILE A 4 -47.50 -0.79 9.61
N ILE A 5 -48.24 -1.73 10.14
CA ILE A 5 -47.75 -3.06 10.54
C ILE A 5 -47.44 -3.92 9.31
N LEU A 6 -48.26 -3.85 8.25
CA LEU A 6 -47.98 -4.58 7.00
C LEU A 6 -46.72 -4.07 6.28
N SER A 7 -46.48 -2.75 6.27
CA SER A 7 -45.29 -2.17 5.63
C SER A 7 -44.00 -2.57 6.35
N THR A 8 -44.03 -2.68 7.67
CA THR A 8 -42.89 -3.14 8.47
C THR A 8 -42.61 -4.64 8.29
N TRP A 9 -43.67 -5.45 8.12
CA TRP A 9 -43.56 -6.89 7.88
C TRP A 9 -43.03 -7.20 6.47
N VAL A 10 -43.49 -6.50 5.45
CA VAL A 10 -43.03 -6.63 4.08
C VAL A 10 -41.55 -6.20 3.97
N ARG A 11 -41.15 -5.11 4.64
CA ARG A 11 -39.73 -4.70 4.69
C ARG A 11 -38.85 -5.72 5.42
N LYS A 12 -39.34 -6.33 6.51
CA LYS A 12 -38.62 -7.40 7.23
C LYS A 12 -38.48 -8.68 6.38
N LEU A 13 -39.49 -9.05 5.61
CA LEU A 13 -39.43 -10.20 4.69
C LEU A 13 -38.49 -9.92 3.50
N GLN A 14 -38.56 -8.73 2.94
CA GLN A 14 -37.64 -8.29 1.89
C GLN A 14 -36.18 -8.24 2.38
N TRP A 15 -35.98 -7.76 3.60
CA TRP A 15 -34.65 -7.75 4.25
C TRP A 15 -34.11 -9.16 4.50
N LYS A 16 -34.94 -10.10 4.98
CA LYS A 16 -34.54 -11.53 5.15
C LYS A 16 -34.24 -12.21 3.83
N LYS A 17 -35.03 -11.94 2.78
CA LYS A 17 -34.79 -12.49 1.44
C LYS A 17 -33.47 -11.94 0.86
N ASN A 18 -33.23 -10.66 0.97
CA ASN A 18 -31.96 -10.04 0.52
C ASN A 18 -30.75 -10.54 1.30
N GLN A 19 -30.90 -10.87 2.61
CA GLN A 19 -29.84 -11.51 3.38
C GLN A 19 -29.61 -12.96 2.95
N SER A 20 -30.67 -13.74 2.69
CA SER A 20 -30.56 -15.09 2.19
C SER A 20 -29.88 -15.10 0.82
N ASP A 21 -30.30 -14.24 -0.10
CA ASP A 21 -29.73 -14.11 -1.44
C ASP A 21 -28.28 -13.63 -1.38
N LEU A 22 -27.92 -12.76 -0.44
CA LEU A 22 -26.56 -12.32 -0.20
C LEU A 22 -25.68 -13.43 0.40
N ILE A 23 -26.22 -14.19 1.38
CA ILE A 23 -25.53 -15.35 1.99
C ILE A 23 -25.33 -16.46 0.97
N ASP A 24 -26.33 -16.74 0.12
CA ASP A 24 -26.24 -17.74 -0.95
C ASP A 24 -25.30 -17.27 -2.07
N TYR A 25 -25.29 -15.99 -2.40
CA TYR A 25 -24.33 -15.38 -3.30
C TYR A 25 -22.90 -15.49 -2.75
N LEU A 26 -22.70 -15.19 -1.47
CA LEU A 26 -21.40 -15.32 -0.79
C LEU A 26 -20.98 -16.79 -0.67
N LYS A 27 -21.88 -17.72 -0.33
CA LYS A 27 -21.62 -19.16 -0.25
C LYS A 27 -21.28 -19.76 -1.61
N LYS A 28 -22.00 -19.42 -2.67
CA LYS A 28 -21.71 -19.88 -4.04
C LYS A 28 -20.36 -19.38 -4.56
N ARG A 29 -19.85 -18.26 -4.07
CA ARG A 29 -18.54 -17.69 -4.43
C ARG A 29 -17.37 -18.18 -3.57
N THR A 30 -17.62 -18.52 -2.30
CA THR A 30 -16.58 -19.08 -1.41
C THR A 30 -16.17 -20.50 -1.80
N VAL A 31 -16.93 -21.19 -2.66
CA VAL A 31 -16.70 -22.59 -3.05
C VAL A 31 -15.95 -22.74 -4.38
N LYS A 32 -15.75 -21.70 -5.18
CA LYS A 32 -14.80 -21.81 -6.30
C LYS A 32 -13.38 -21.54 -5.81
N LYS A 33 -12.80 -22.54 -5.20
CA LYS A 33 -11.38 -22.69 -4.83
C LYS A 33 -10.46 -22.91 -6.05
N ASN A 34 -10.84 -22.42 -7.22
CA ASN A 34 -9.99 -22.33 -8.39
C ASN A 34 -9.86 -20.84 -8.70
N MET A 35 -8.70 -20.26 -8.34
CA MET A 35 -8.24 -19.04 -8.99
C MET A 35 -8.17 -19.37 -10.48
N ASP A 36 -9.20 -18.98 -11.23
CA ASP A 36 -9.25 -19.18 -12.68
C ASP A 36 -8.31 -18.13 -13.31
N CYS A 37 -7.01 -18.49 -13.34
CA CYS A 37 -5.93 -17.68 -13.87
C CYS A 37 -5.85 -17.78 -15.41
N ASN A 38 -6.97 -17.96 -16.11
CA ASN A 38 -7.03 -17.98 -17.58
C ASN A 38 -7.01 -16.60 -18.24
N ARG A 39 -6.48 -15.58 -17.56
CA ARG A 39 -6.27 -14.26 -18.14
C ARG A 39 -5.00 -14.23 -19.00
N ASP A 40 -4.98 -13.28 -19.93
CA ASP A 40 -3.74 -12.88 -20.59
C ASP A 40 -2.82 -12.20 -19.55
N TRP A 41 -1.68 -12.80 -19.30
CA TRP A 41 -0.64 -12.33 -18.38
C TRP A 41 0.58 -11.79 -19.13
N SER A 42 0.49 -11.54 -20.43
CA SER A 42 1.60 -11.02 -21.25
C SER A 42 2.17 -9.71 -20.70
N TYR A 43 1.33 -8.89 -20.07
CA TYR A 43 1.77 -7.64 -19.45
C TYR A 43 2.73 -7.82 -18.26
N LEU A 44 2.84 -9.02 -17.68
CA LEU A 44 3.82 -9.29 -16.60
C LEU A 44 5.25 -9.43 -17.13
N THR A 45 5.39 -9.65 -18.43
CA THR A 45 6.68 -9.78 -19.13
C THR A 45 7.02 -8.54 -19.95
N GLU A 46 6.19 -7.50 -19.93
CA GLU A 46 6.53 -6.22 -20.54
C GLU A 46 7.79 -5.68 -19.82
N GLU A 47 8.87 -5.50 -20.57
CA GLU A 47 10.11 -4.93 -20.08
C GLU A 47 9.84 -3.50 -19.59
N ASN A 48 9.67 -3.36 -18.29
CA ASN A 48 9.78 -2.05 -17.68
C ASN A 48 11.26 -1.66 -17.74
N GLU A 49 11.58 -0.53 -18.37
CA GLU A 49 12.94 0.01 -18.53
C GLU A 49 13.54 0.46 -17.18
N TYR A 50 13.53 -0.40 -16.19
CA TYR A 50 14.21 -0.13 -14.93
C TYR A 50 15.60 -0.76 -14.98
N HIS A 51 16.61 0.09 -14.92
CA HIS A 51 17.99 -0.33 -14.77
C HIS A 51 18.21 -0.90 -13.37
N LEU A 52 17.85 -2.17 -13.19
CA LEU A 52 18.24 -2.91 -12.00
C LEU A 52 19.74 -3.18 -12.13
N ALA A 53 20.53 -2.67 -11.20
CA ALA A 53 21.94 -2.97 -11.18
C ALA A 53 22.16 -4.47 -10.92
N GLU A 54 23.12 -5.06 -11.60
CA GLU A 54 23.54 -6.43 -11.30
C GLU A 54 24.15 -6.49 -9.90
N SER A 55 23.79 -7.51 -9.13
CA SER A 55 24.37 -7.77 -7.82
C SER A 55 25.14 -9.09 -7.84
N PRO A 56 26.39 -9.13 -7.36
CA PRO A 56 27.12 -10.39 -7.18
C PRO A 56 26.56 -11.22 -6.01
N ASN A 57 25.79 -10.60 -5.13
CA ASN A 57 25.36 -11.16 -3.87
C ASN A 57 23.98 -11.82 -3.93
N PHE A 58 23.13 -11.42 -4.86
CA PHE A 58 21.81 -11.99 -5.10
C PHE A 58 21.35 -11.77 -6.54
N VAL A 59 20.42 -12.58 -6.99
CA VAL A 59 19.82 -12.51 -8.33
C VAL A 59 18.39 -12.05 -8.20
N VAL A 60 17.95 -11.11 -9.04
CA VAL A 60 16.54 -10.76 -9.22
C VAL A 60 15.88 -11.86 -10.05
N GLU A 61 14.89 -12.55 -9.48
CA GLU A 61 14.15 -13.62 -10.14
C GLU A 61 12.86 -13.11 -10.80
N GLU A 62 12.13 -12.24 -10.10
CA GLU A 62 10.90 -11.60 -10.60
C GLU A 62 10.89 -10.15 -10.14
N TYR A 63 10.47 -9.24 -11.00
CA TYR A 63 10.16 -7.86 -10.62
C TYR A 63 9.00 -7.32 -11.44
N PHE A 64 8.26 -6.40 -10.85
CA PHE A 64 7.13 -5.77 -11.50
C PHE A 64 6.84 -4.41 -10.85
N LEU A 65 6.54 -3.41 -11.69
CA LEU A 65 6.17 -2.09 -11.24
C LEU A 65 5.12 -1.53 -12.18
N LYS A 66 3.93 -1.23 -11.66
CA LYS A 66 2.82 -0.71 -12.46
C LYS A 66 2.02 0.33 -11.71
N GLY A 67 1.92 1.50 -12.32
CA GLY A 67 1.02 2.55 -11.83
C GLY A 67 -0.45 2.14 -11.92
N LYS A 68 -1.24 2.62 -10.98
CA LYS A 68 -2.71 2.40 -10.94
C LYS A 68 -3.43 2.95 -12.17
N LYS A 69 -2.86 3.94 -12.85
CA LYS A 69 -3.46 4.59 -14.01
C LYS A 69 -2.49 4.65 -15.20
N ASN A 70 -1.36 5.29 -15.04
CA ASN A 70 -0.32 5.43 -16.07
C ASN A 70 1.07 5.44 -15.41
N PRO A 71 2.15 5.19 -16.18
CA PRO A 71 3.51 5.16 -15.63
C PRO A 71 3.95 6.48 -14.99
N ASP A 72 3.57 7.62 -15.58
CA ASP A 72 4.03 8.94 -15.12
C ASP A 72 3.47 9.32 -13.74
N SER A 73 2.28 8.79 -13.40
CA SER A 73 1.65 9.02 -12.10
C SER A 73 1.97 7.97 -11.04
N ASN A 74 2.86 7.03 -11.36
CA ASN A 74 3.28 6.00 -10.42
C ASN A 74 4.13 6.60 -9.30
N GLU A 75 3.76 6.32 -8.06
CA GLU A 75 4.44 6.79 -6.85
C GLU A 75 5.31 5.69 -6.21
N ASP A 76 5.25 4.44 -6.72
CA ASP A 76 6.12 3.33 -6.29
C ASP A 76 7.47 3.34 -7.00
N GLY A 77 8.49 2.75 -6.36
CA GLY A 77 9.80 2.56 -6.93
C GLY A 77 10.50 1.29 -6.46
N ILE A 78 11.35 0.74 -7.33
CA ILE A 78 12.21 -0.42 -7.04
C ILE A 78 13.66 0.01 -7.24
N LEU A 79 14.54 -0.40 -6.33
CA LEU A 79 15.98 -0.21 -6.44
C LEU A 79 16.71 -1.52 -6.16
N VAL A 80 17.69 -1.83 -6.98
CA VAL A 80 18.66 -2.90 -6.75
C VAL A 80 20.07 -2.32 -6.88
N THR A 81 20.90 -2.55 -5.87
CA THR A 81 22.32 -2.22 -5.84
C THR A 81 23.13 -3.50 -5.55
N PRO A 82 24.46 -3.50 -5.59
CA PRO A 82 25.22 -4.69 -5.20
C PRO A 82 24.93 -5.24 -3.81
N TYR A 83 24.46 -4.40 -2.87
CA TYR A 83 24.25 -4.78 -1.47
C TYR A 83 22.83 -4.58 -0.95
N PHE A 84 21.98 -3.87 -1.67
CA PHE A 84 20.62 -3.55 -1.24
C PHE A 84 19.61 -3.85 -2.33
N ALA A 85 18.42 -4.34 -1.90
CA ALA A 85 17.24 -4.41 -2.73
C ALA A 85 16.10 -3.72 -1.98
N ALA A 86 15.33 -2.87 -2.65
CA ALA A 86 14.31 -2.06 -1.99
C ALA A 86 13.06 -1.91 -2.85
N VAL A 87 11.92 -1.86 -2.18
CA VAL A 87 10.64 -1.41 -2.71
C VAL A 87 10.18 -0.24 -1.86
N ILE A 88 9.87 0.88 -2.51
CA ILE A 88 9.43 2.12 -1.87
C ILE A 88 8.09 2.53 -2.46
N ASP A 89 7.14 2.82 -1.59
CA ASP A 89 5.78 3.25 -1.90
C ASP A 89 5.59 4.70 -1.46
N GLY A 90 5.44 5.58 -2.43
CA GLY A 90 5.17 6.99 -2.19
C GLY A 90 3.71 7.24 -1.87
N ALA A 91 3.41 7.72 -0.67
CA ALA A 91 2.05 7.95 -0.23
C ALA A 91 1.34 9.03 -1.05
N THR A 92 0.26 8.67 -1.73
CA THR A 92 -0.56 9.61 -2.51
C THR A 92 -0.99 10.81 -1.66
N SER A 93 -0.52 12.00 -2.05
CA SER A 93 -0.82 13.26 -1.35
C SER A 93 -2.32 13.46 -1.16
N LYS A 94 -2.67 14.02 0.00
CA LYS A 94 -4.02 14.53 0.28
C LYS A 94 -4.10 16.05 0.11
N SER A 95 -3.00 16.67 -0.36
CA SER A 95 -2.90 18.09 -0.74
C SER A 95 -2.70 18.22 -2.25
N ASP A 96 -3.00 19.40 -2.79
CA ASP A 96 -2.75 19.73 -4.21
C ASP A 96 -1.32 20.24 -4.44
N PHE A 97 -0.42 20.06 -3.44
CA PHE A 97 0.96 20.49 -3.56
C PHE A 97 1.74 19.60 -4.54
N GLU A 98 2.37 20.24 -5.51
CA GLU A 98 3.27 19.63 -6.49
C GLU A 98 4.54 20.46 -6.59
N LEU A 99 5.67 19.82 -6.85
CA LEU A 99 6.94 20.49 -7.12
C LEU A 99 7.53 19.92 -8.41
N ASP A 100 7.88 20.79 -9.35
CA ASP A 100 8.40 20.42 -10.68
C ASP A 100 7.51 19.43 -11.44
N GLY A 101 6.17 19.57 -11.28
CA GLY A 101 5.18 18.69 -11.89
C GLY A 101 5.07 17.30 -11.25
N LYS A 102 5.76 17.05 -10.13
CA LYS A 102 5.70 15.80 -9.38
C LYS A 102 4.91 15.98 -8.09
N LYS A 103 4.14 14.96 -7.74
CA LYS A 103 3.45 14.87 -6.46
C LYS A 103 4.41 14.51 -5.33
N THR A 104 4.02 14.85 -4.11
CA THR A 104 4.87 14.66 -2.92
C THR A 104 5.24 13.21 -2.66
N GLY A 105 4.34 12.24 -2.93
CA GLY A 105 4.65 10.81 -2.80
C GLY A 105 5.74 10.36 -3.78
N ARG A 106 5.64 10.77 -5.05
CA ARG A 106 6.67 10.49 -6.06
C ARG A 106 8.03 11.08 -5.65
N LEU A 107 8.06 12.32 -5.18
CA LEU A 107 9.29 12.97 -4.72
C LEU A 107 9.87 12.27 -3.48
N ALA A 108 9.02 11.85 -2.54
CA ALA A 108 9.47 11.08 -1.37
C ALA A 108 10.15 9.78 -1.80
N MET A 109 9.49 9.01 -2.67
CA MET A 109 10.01 7.74 -3.19
C MET A 109 11.38 7.95 -3.86
N GLU A 110 11.51 8.92 -4.76
CA GLU A 110 12.76 9.22 -5.45
C GLU A 110 13.90 9.58 -4.46
N LEU A 111 13.62 10.45 -3.48
CA LEU A 111 14.60 10.85 -2.47
C LEU A 111 15.03 9.68 -1.58
N VAL A 112 14.12 8.75 -1.26
CA VAL A 112 14.46 7.53 -0.52
C VAL A 112 15.36 6.62 -1.35
N LEU A 113 15.03 6.39 -2.62
CA LEU A 113 15.87 5.56 -3.52
C LEU A 113 17.26 6.18 -3.71
N GLU A 114 17.36 7.49 -3.88
CA GLU A 114 18.65 8.20 -3.94
C GLU A 114 19.47 8.00 -2.66
N ALA A 115 18.83 8.08 -1.48
CA ALA A 115 19.54 7.85 -0.22
C ALA A 115 20.07 6.41 -0.12
N ILE A 116 19.29 5.40 -0.52
CA ILE A 116 19.68 3.98 -0.49
C ILE A 116 20.84 3.71 -1.47
N GLN A 117 20.85 4.37 -2.62
CA GLN A 117 21.91 4.22 -3.61
C GLN A 117 23.28 4.63 -3.05
N ASP A 118 23.30 5.61 -2.13
CA ASP A 118 24.51 6.14 -1.49
C ASP A 118 24.86 5.42 -0.16
N PHE A 119 24.20 4.32 0.19
CA PHE A 119 24.46 3.61 1.44
C PHE A 119 25.83 2.91 1.45
N PRO A 120 26.61 3.02 2.54
CA PRO A 120 27.71 2.11 2.82
C PRO A 120 27.17 0.67 2.89
N LYS A 121 27.95 -0.29 2.35
CA LYS A 121 27.52 -1.69 2.26
C LYS A 121 27.13 -2.34 3.60
N ASP A 122 27.74 -1.90 4.69
CA ASP A 122 27.63 -2.46 6.04
C ASP A 122 26.84 -1.56 7.01
N ILE A 123 26.12 -0.57 6.48
CA ILE A 123 25.25 0.32 7.26
C ILE A 123 24.22 -0.50 8.05
N ASP A 124 23.93 -0.09 9.28
CA ASP A 124 22.86 -0.67 10.07
C ASP A 124 21.51 0.03 9.84
N ALA A 125 20.44 -0.54 10.39
CA ALA A 125 19.09 -0.04 10.18
C ALA A 125 18.91 1.39 10.72
N GLU A 126 19.46 1.71 11.88
CA GLU A 126 19.31 3.02 12.52
C GLU A 126 20.01 4.11 11.69
N GLU A 127 21.24 3.86 11.26
CA GLU A 127 21.96 4.80 10.40
C GLU A 127 21.30 4.93 9.03
N ALA A 128 20.76 3.83 8.46
CA ALA A 128 20.02 3.85 7.22
C ALA A 128 18.77 4.74 7.31
N MET A 129 17.97 4.59 8.38
CA MET A 129 16.80 5.45 8.63
C MET A 129 17.21 6.91 8.79
N ASN A 130 18.29 7.19 9.50
CA ASN A 130 18.82 8.55 9.67
C ASN A 130 19.27 9.17 8.34
N ARG A 131 19.93 8.42 7.46
CA ARG A 131 20.36 8.91 6.14
C ARG A 131 19.17 9.23 5.23
N ILE A 132 18.15 8.37 5.21
CA ILE A 132 16.91 8.63 4.45
C ILE A 132 16.23 9.89 5.00
N THR A 133 16.06 9.98 6.32
CA THR A 133 15.48 11.16 6.98
C THR A 133 16.23 12.43 6.59
N ASN A 134 17.56 12.41 6.70
CA ASN A 134 18.40 13.56 6.38
C ASN A 134 18.35 13.95 4.90
N ARG A 135 18.21 12.98 3.96
CA ARG A 135 18.06 13.26 2.52
C ARG A 135 16.79 14.06 2.26
N ILE A 136 15.65 13.61 2.79
CA ILE A 136 14.36 14.29 2.62
C ILE A 136 14.38 15.65 3.36
N HIS A 137 14.89 15.70 4.59
CA HIS A 137 14.99 16.92 5.38
C HIS A 137 15.85 17.99 4.66
N SER A 138 17.01 17.60 4.13
CA SER A 138 17.88 18.50 3.38
C SER A 138 17.21 19.04 2.11
N PHE A 139 16.36 18.23 1.47
CA PHE A 139 15.56 18.69 0.36
C PHE A 139 14.56 19.79 0.79
N TYR A 140 13.88 19.61 1.92
CA TYR A 140 12.99 20.65 2.47
C TYR A 140 13.72 21.95 2.77
N VAL A 141 14.89 21.87 3.40
CA VAL A 141 15.73 23.06 3.68
C VAL A 141 16.12 23.76 2.38
N LYS A 142 16.61 23.03 1.39
CA LYS A 142 17.03 23.56 0.08
C LYS A 142 15.90 24.31 -0.64
N HIS A 143 14.68 23.82 -0.52
CA HIS A 143 13.49 24.39 -1.18
C HIS A 143 12.68 25.35 -0.29
N ASN A 144 13.19 25.72 0.90
CA ASN A 144 12.52 26.60 1.87
C ASN A 144 11.12 26.10 2.29
N LEU A 145 10.93 24.76 2.39
CA LEU A 145 9.64 24.14 2.72
C LEU A 145 9.50 23.77 4.20
N LEU A 146 10.62 23.72 4.96
CA LEU A 146 10.65 23.09 6.29
C LEU A 146 9.62 23.70 7.25
N ALA A 147 9.55 25.03 7.36
CA ALA A 147 8.64 25.70 8.30
C ALA A 147 7.15 25.40 8.00
N ASP A 148 6.76 25.39 6.71
CA ASP A 148 5.38 25.06 6.31
C ASP A 148 5.05 23.58 6.58
N LEU A 149 6.02 22.66 6.41
CA LEU A 149 5.84 21.22 6.62
C LEU A 149 5.89 20.82 8.10
N GLU A 150 6.54 21.59 8.96
CA GLU A 150 6.45 21.45 10.42
C GLU A 150 5.06 21.85 10.91
N GLU A 151 4.52 22.95 10.41
CA GLU A 151 3.19 23.46 10.78
C GLU A 151 2.06 22.64 10.16
N GLN A 152 2.26 22.11 8.93
CA GLN A 152 1.26 21.37 8.17
C GLN A 152 1.73 19.95 7.78
N PRO A 153 1.74 18.97 8.72
CA PRO A 153 2.24 17.63 8.47
C PRO A 153 1.58 16.91 7.28
N GLY A 154 0.33 17.26 6.95
CA GLY A 154 -0.40 16.69 5.80
C GLY A 154 0.17 17.02 4.42
N LYS A 155 1.11 17.98 4.34
CA LYS A 155 1.83 18.35 3.12
C LYS A 155 3.19 17.67 2.97
N ARG A 156 3.67 16.95 3.99
CA ARG A 156 4.99 16.29 3.97
C ARG A 156 5.07 15.29 2.82
N PHE A 157 6.25 15.19 2.28
CA PHE A 157 6.61 14.16 1.30
C PHE A 157 6.75 12.85 2.06
N THR A 158 5.89 11.91 1.80
CA THR A 158 5.78 10.71 2.62
C THR A 158 5.95 9.47 1.75
N ALA A 159 6.77 8.53 2.20
CA ALA A 159 6.89 7.20 1.62
C ALA A 159 6.96 6.12 2.70
N ASN A 160 6.56 4.92 2.34
CA ASN A 160 6.80 3.68 3.07
C ASN A 160 7.87 2.88 2.33
N GLY A 161 8.47 1.90 2.98
CA GLY A 161 9.46 1.10 2.28
C GLY A 161 9.85 -0.18 2.98
N VAL A 162 10.36 -1.10 2.19
CA VAL A 162 10.97 -2.34 2.65
C VAL A 162 12.30 -2.51 1.95
N ILE A 163 13.37 -2.73 2.72
CA ILE A 163 14.77 -2.72 2.26
C ILE A 163 15.46 -3.99 2.75
N TYR A 164 16.04 -4.76 1.84
CA TYR A 164 16.94 -5.85 2.16
C TYR A 164 18.38 -5.34 2.17
N SER A 165 19.13 -5.66 3.22
CA SER A 165 20.57 -5.44 3.35
C SER A 165 21.31 -6.77 3.31
N TYR A 166 22.13 -7.01 2.27
CA TYR A 166 22.92 -8.23 2.13
C TYR A 166 23.97 -8.36 3.24
N ALA A 167 24.71 -7.30 3.53
CA ALA A 167 25.80 -7.36 4.49
C ALA A 167 25.30 -7.60 5.92
N ARG A 168 24.12 -7.10 6.27
CA ARG A 168 23.47 -7.35 7.56
C ARG A 168 22.65 -8.63 7.57
N ASN A 169 22.29 -9.15 6.40
CA ASN A 169 21.38 -10.26 6.24
C ASN A 169 20.01 -9.99 6.90
N GLU A 170 19.51 -8.77 6.67
CA GLU A 170 18.32 -8.23 7.31
C GLU A 170 17.35 -7.64 6.29
N VAL A 171 16.04 -7.70 6.60
CA VAL A 171 15.01 -6.91 5.93
C VAL A 171 14.48 -5.88 6.91
N TRP A 172 14.49 -4.61 6.50
CA TRP A 172 14.00 -3.46 7.27
C TRP A 172 12.68 -2.98 6.67
N GLN A 173 11.64 -2.84 7.49
CA GLN A 173 10.31 -2.43 7.04
C GLN A 173 9.85 -1.19 7.80
N VAL A 174 9.52 -0.13 7.05
CA VAL A 174 8.97 1.14 7.53
C VAL A 174 7.62 1.38 6.84
N GLY A 175 6.56 1.57 7.62
CA GLY A 175 5.20 1.69 7.08
C GLY A 175 4.63 0.34 6.66
N ASP A 176 3.76 0.33 5.65
CA ASP A 176 2.87 -0.79 5.27
C ASP A 176 3.25 -1.52 3.97
N CYS A 177 4.43 -1.27 3.42
CA CYS A 177 5.01 -2.18 2.44
C CYS A 177 5.05 -3.62 2.99
N GLN A 178 5.09 -4.61 2.12
CA GLN A 178 4.99 -6.03 2.48
C GLN A 178 6.30 -6.76 2.22
N CYS A 179 6.57 -7.83 2.99
CA CYS A 179 7.65 -8.74 2.67
C CYS A 179 7.33 -10.19 3.03
N ILE A 180 8.04 -11.10 2.34
CA ILE A 180 8.14 -12.51 2.70
C ILE A 180 9.63 -12.83 2.87
N VAL A 181 9.98 -13.39 4.04
CA VAL A 181 11.33 -13.88 4.36
C VAL A 181 11.18 -15.31 4.87
N GLY A 182 11.55 -16.28 4.06
CA GLY A 182 11.28 -17.69 4.34
C GLY A 182 9.79 -17.96 4.53
N ASN A 183 9.40 -18.41 5.73
CA ASN A 183 8.00 -18.66 6.08
C ASN A 183 7.31 -17.45 6.75
N LEU A 184 8.03 -16.36 6.98
CA LEU A 184 7.47 -15.17 7.61
C LEU A 184 6.88 -14.25 6.54
N TYR A 185 5.61 -13.86 6.73
CA TYR A 185 4.94 -12.81 5.98
C TYR A 185 4.68 -11.61 6.88
N SER A 186 4.92 -10.41 6.39
CA SER A 186 4.61 -9.15 7.08
C SER A 186 3.98 -8.15 6.13
N SER A 187 2.79 -7.64 6.47
CA SER A 187 2.14 -6.50 5.81
C SER A 187 2.30 -5.19 6.58
N ASN A 188 2.53 -5.27 7.89
CA ASN A 188 2.68 -4.11 8.79
C ASN A 188 1.60 -3.03 8.64
N GLU A 189 0.35 -3.46 8.41
CA GLU A 189 -0.78 -2.54 8.24
C GLU A 189 -0.90 -1.54 9.39
N LYS A 190 -1.16 -0.28 9.06
CA LYS A 190 -1.41 0.76 10.06
C LYS A 190 -2.76 0.52 10.74
N PRO A 191 -2.85 0.53 12.08
CA PRO A 191 -4.12 0.33 12.78
C PRO A 191 -5.22 1.31 12.34
N ILE A 192 -4.85 2.55 11.99
CA ILE A 192 -5.78 3.57 11.52
C ILE A 192 -6.41 3.20 10.17
N ASP A 193 -5.67 2.56 9.26
CA ASP A 193 -6.17 2.21 7.93
C ASP A 193 -7.24 1.12 8.01
N ALA A 194 -7.08 0.12 8.87
CA ALA A 194 -8.11 -0.89 9.12
C ALA A 194 -9.41 -0.28 9.69
N ILE A 195 -9.29 0.69 10.61
CA ILE A 195 -10.44 1.41 11.17
C ILE A 195 -11.15 2.20 10.08
N MET A 196 -10.41 2.96 9.27
CA MET A 196 -10.98 3.78 8.20
C MET A 196 -11.57 2.92 7.08
N ALA A 197 -10.94 1.82 6.70
CA ALA A 197 -11.47 0.89 5.71
C ALA A 197 -12.80 0.25 6.17
N ASN A 198 -12.89 -0.14 7.43
CA ASN A 198 -14.15 -0.64 8.00
C ASN A 198 -15.24 0.44 8.03
N ALA A 199 -14.93 1.67 8.46
CA ALA A 199 -15.89 2.77 8.48
C ALA A 199 -16.40 3.09 7.06
N ARG A 200 -15.48 3.19 6.08
CA ARG A 200 -15.83 3.37 4.66
C ARG A 200 -16.76 2.27 4.16
N SER A 201 -16.43 1.00 4.47
CA SER A 201 -17.21 -0.16 4.02
C SER A 201 -18.65 -0.10 4.55
N VAL A 202 -18.86 0.25 5.82
CA VAL A 202 -20.18 0.39 6.43
C VAL A 202 -20.98 1.49 5.75
N VAL A 203 -20.40 2.67 5.52
CA VAL A 203 -21.08 3.79 4.85
C VAL A 203 -21.49 3.41 3.43
N ASN A 204 -20.60 2.74 2.68
CA ASN A 204 -20.90 2.29 1.33
C ASN A 204 -21.96 1.18 1.30
N GLU A 205 -21.97 0.27 2.27
CA GLU A 205 -23.03 -0.74 2.39
C GLU A 205 -24.40 -0.09 2.62
N VAL A 206 -24.48 0.91 3.51
CA VAL A 206 -25.70 1.69 3.73
C VAL A 206 -26.16 2.41 2.46
N ALA A 207 -25.23 2.98 1.69
CA ALA A 207 -25.53 3.63 0.42
C ALA A 207 -26.13 2.66 -0.62
N LEU A 208 -25.56 1.44 -0.74
CA LEU A 208 -26.09 0.36 -1.60
C LEU A 208 -27.50 -0.07 -1.16
N LEU A 209 -27.73 -0.23 0.14
CA LEU A 209 -29.06 -0.58 0.69
C LEU A 209 -30.10 0.52 0.45
N ASN A 210 -29.68 1.77 0.34
CA ASN A 210 -30.51 2.92 -0.02
C ASN A 210 -30.69 3.11 -1.53
N GLY A 211 -30.18 2.17 -2.36
CA GLY A 211 -30.42 2.15 -3.80
C GLY A 211 -29.35 2.84 -4.64
N MET A 212 -28.20 3.21 -4.05
CA MET A 212 -27.05 3.73 -4.81
C MET A 212 -26.51 2.66 -5.75
N THR A 213 -26.30 3.00 -7.01
CA THR A 213 -25.80 2.07 -8.04
C THR A 213 -24.28 2.10 -8.17
N MET A 214 -23.71 1.12 -8.87
CA MET A 214 -22.27 1.13 -9.17
C MET A 214 -21.86 2.35 -9.99
N GLU A 215 -22.72 2.80 -10.89
CA GLU A 215 -22.50 4.02 -11.68
C GLU A 215 -22.44 5.29 -10.81
N ASP A 216 -23.23 5.33 -9.74
CA ASP A 216 -23.19 6.42 -8.78
C ASP A 216 -21.88 6.41 -7.96
N PHE A 217 -21.39 5.22 -7.61
CA PHE A 217 -20.08 5.07 -6.94
C PHE A 217 -18.90 5.50 -7.82
N GLU A 218 -18.99 5.34 -9.15
CA GLU A 218 -17.98 5.88 -10.06
C GLU A 218 -17.86 7.41 -9.98
N LYS A 219 -19.00 8.09 -9.72
CA LYS A 219 -19.07 9.54 -9.59
C LYS A 219 -18.66 10.01 -8.20
N LYS A 220 -19.08 9.27 -7.15
CA LYS A 220 -18.87 9.64 -5.75
C LYS A 220 -18.87 8.41 -4.85
N ASP A 221 -17.82 8.24 -4.08
CA ASP A 221 -17.71 7.25 -3.00
C ASP A 221 -18.09 7.91 -1.67
N PRO A 222 -19.31 7.67 -1.14
CA PRO A 222 -19.76 8.32 0.09
C PRO A 222 -18.93 7.89 1.32
N GLY A 223 -18.50 6.62 1.36
CA GLY A 223 -17.64 6.14 2.43
C GLY A 223 -16.25 6.79 2.40
N ARG A 224 -15.67 6.98 1.20
CA ARG A 224 -14.42 7.73 1.06
C ARG A 224 -14.58 9.18 1.51
N ALA A 225 -15.68 9.83 1.11
CA ALA A 225 -15.98 11.20 1.53
C ALA A 225 -16.14 11.30 3.06
N PHE A 226 -16.76 10.30 3.69
CA PHE A 226 -16.95 10.24 5.14
C PHE A 226 -15.62 10.15 5.90
N ILE A 227 -14.68 9.31 5.45
CA ILE A 227 -13.39 9.12 6.13
C ILE A 227 -12.34 10.16 5.73
N TYR A 228 -12.55 10.93 4.67
CA TYR A 228 -11.52 11.80 4.08
C TYR A 228 -10.92 12.82 5.06
N PRO A 229 -11.71 13.50 5.93
CA PRO A 229 -11.15 14.41 6.93
C PRO A 229 -10.15 13.73 7.89
N PHE A 230 -10.40 12.47 8.26
CA PHE A 230 -9.48 11.70 9.11
C PHE A 230 -8.21 11.30 8.35
N LEU A 231 -8.34 10.95 7.06
CA LEU A 231 -7.20 10.63 6.21
C LEU A 231 -6.27 11.85 5.99
N GLN A 232 -6.80 13.05 6.04
CA GLN A 232 -5.99 14.27 5.99
C GLN A 232 -5.28 14.52 7.33
N GLN A 233 -5.98 14.30 8.44
CA GLN A 233 -5.45 14.58 9.77
C GLN A 233 -4.49 13.48 10.29
N GLN A 234 -4.53 12.27 9.73
CA GLN A 234 -3.66 11.17 10.21
C GLN A 234 -2.16 11.47 10.10
N ALA A 235 -1.76 12.46 9.28
CA ALA A 235 -0.36 12.87 9.16
C ALA A 235 0.27 13.33 10.50
N VAL A 236 -0.54 13.79 11.47
CA VAL A 236 -0.04 14.12 12.82
C VAL A 236 0.38 12.89 13.63
N LEU A 237 0.02 11.68 13.18
CA LEU A 237 0.40 10.41 13.79
C LEU A 237 1.72 9.86 13.23
N GLN A 238 2.17 10.37 12.08
CA GLN A 238 3.41 9.96 11.42
C GLN A 238 4.61 10.34 12.29
N ASN A 239 5.49 9.38 12.55
CA ASN A 239 6.72 9.58 13.32
C ASN A 239 6.51 10.33 14.65
N ASN A 240 5.31 10.24 15.27
CA ASN A 240 4.98 10.99 16.46
C ASN A 240 5.78 10.50 17.67
N PRO A 241 6.65 11.32 18.31
CA PRO A 241 7.55 10.90 19.38
C PRO A 241 6.86 10.77 20.74
N LYS A 242 5.57 11.13 20.87
CA LYS A 242 4.87 11.05 22.15
C LYS A 242 4.67 9.60 22.56
N LYS A 243 5.25 9.20 23.71
CA LYS A 243 5.10 7.85 24.25
C LYS A 243 3.64 7.49 24.51
N GLY A 244 3.27 6.23 24.25
CA GLY A 244 1.93 5.70 24.48
C GLY A 244 0.90 6.02 23.39
N GLN A 245 1.34 6.51 22.23
CA GLN A 245 0.46 6.71 21.07
C GLN A 245 0.15 5.37 20.40
N LEU A 246 -1.10 4.90 20.50
CA LEU A 246 -1.54 3.63 19.95
C LEU A 246 -1.61 3.60 18.42
N TYR A 247 -1.72 4.78 17.80
CA TYR A 247 -1.96 4.92 16.36
C TYR A 247 -0.79 5.58 15.62
N SER A 248 0.32 5.86 16.32
CA SER A 248 1.54 6.36 15.67
C SER A 248 2.14 5.26 14.78
N PHE A 249 2.68 5.64 13.65
CA PHE A 249 3.31 4.75 12.69
C PHE A 249 4.52 5.40 12.03
N PRO A 250 5.53 4.60 11.65
CA PRO A 250 6.75 5.11 11.02
C PRO A 250 6.53 5.33 9.53
N VAL A 251 7.14 6.39 8.98
CA VAL A 251 7.21 6.67 7.55
C VAL A 251 8.51 7.42 7.23
N PHE A 252 8.90 7.44 5.97
CA PHE A 252 9.93 8.33 5.45
C PHE A 252 9.31 9.68 5.09
N ASP A 253 9.46 10.70 5.94
CA ASP A 253 8.87 12.03 5.74
C ASP A 253 9.82 13.21 6.03
N GLY A 254 11.12 12.92 6.22
CA GLY A 254 12.12 13.93 6.55
C GLY A 254 12.18 14.31 8.03
N PHE A 255 11.42 13.63 8.88
CA PHE A 255 11.44 13.79 10.34
C PHE A 255 11.90 12.48 11.02
N PRO A 256 12.46 12.53 12.24
CA PRO A 256 13.05 11.38 12.91
C PRO A 256 12.07 10.23 13.10
N ILE A 257 12.48 9.03 12.70
CA ILE A 257 11.72 7.79 12.85
C ILE A 257 12.00 7.19 14.23
N GLN A 258 10.97 6.72 14.92
CA GLN A 258 11.14 5.97 16.17
C GLN A 258 11.56 4.54 15.84
N MET A 259 12.80 4.15 16.17
CA MET A 259 13.36 2.83 15.80
C MET A 259 12.56 1.65 16.36
N GLU A 260 11.85 1.83 17.47
CA GLU A 260 10.96 0.82 18.04
C GLU A 260 9.77 0.46 17.13
N GLN A 261 9.47 1.30 16.17
CA GLN A 261 8.40 1.10 15.17
C GLN A 261 8.93 0.52 13.85
N VAL A 262 10.23 0.52 13.62
CA VAL A 262 10.88 -0.12 12.47
C VAL A 262 10.94 -1.62 12.71
N LYS A 263 10.41 -2.41 11.78
CA LYS A 263 10.55 -3.87 11.89
C LYS A 263 11.85 -4.32 11.22
N ILE A 264 12.61 -5.12 11.91
CA ILE A 264 13.85 -5.70 11.44
C ILE A 264 13.72 -7.23 11.49
N PHE A 265 13.81 -7.87 10.32
CA PHE A 265 13.74 -9.32 10.19
C PHE A 265 15.11 -9.88 9.83
N GLN A 266 15.58 -10.84 10.63
CA GLN A 266 16.77 -11.61 10.30
C GLN A 266 16.44 -12.62 9.20
N VAL A 267 17.20 -12.62 8.12
CA VAL A 267 16.97 -13.53 6.99
C VAL A 267 17.48 -14.95 7.31
N GLY A 268 18.49 -15.07 8.17
CA GLY A 268 19.03 -16.36 8.56
C GLY A 268 19.60 -17.12 7.36
N ASP A 269 19.20 -18.39 7.18
CA ASP A 269 19.61 -19.27 6.08
C ASP A 269 18.63 -19.25 4.89
N ASP A 270 17.55 -18.47 4.95
CA ASP A 270 16.63 -18.32 3.84
C ASP A 270 17.33 -17.72 2.63
N ARG A 271 16.93 -18.18 1.46
CA ARG A 271 17.55 -17.74 0.19
C ARG A 271 16.63 -16.87 -0.64
N GLU A 272 15.33 -16.96 -0.43
CA GLU A 272 14.34 -16.18 -1.19
C GLU A 272 13.77 -15.07 -0.30
N ILE A 273 13.72 -13.87 -0.86
CA ILE A 273 13.10 -12.70 -0.25
C ILE A 273 12.17 -12.07 -1.28
N ILE A 274 10.97 -11.73 -0.84
CA ILE A 274 10.02 -11.00 -1.66
C ILE A 274 9.67 -9.70 -0.95
N LEU A 275 9.76 -8.60 -1.67
CA LEU A 275 9.46 -7.24 -1.23
C LEU A 275 8.34 -6.67 -2.11
N SER A 276 7.41 -5.92 -1.54
CA SER A 276 6.28 -5.36 -2.29
C SER A 276 5.73 -4.11 -1.61
N SER A 277 5.09 -3.21 -2.39
CA SER A 277 4.22 -2.17 -1.86
C SER A 277 2.89 -2.75 -1.36
N ASP A 278 2.03 -1.91 -0.79
CA ASP A 278 0.69 -2.26 -0.30
C ASP A 278 -0.37 -2.36 -1.42
N GLY A 279 0.04 -2.14 -2.68
CA GLY A 279 -0.83 -2.27 -3.86
C GLY A 279 -1.36 -3.68 -4.10
N TYR A 280 -0.79 -4.69 -3.45
CA TYR A 280 -1.35 -6.04 -3.39
C TYR A 280 -2.14 -6.25 -2.10
N PRO A 281 -3.41 -6.70 -2.17
CA PRO A 281 -4.20 -7.04 -0.97
C PRO A 281 -3.57 -8.13 -0.11
N HIS A 282 -2.75 -8.98 -0.73
CA HIS A 282 -1.92 -10.01 -0.08
C HIS A 282 -0.76 -10.37 -1.00
N LEU A 283 0.43 -10.48 -0.41
CA LEU A 283 1.64 -10.86 -1.11
C LEU A 283 1.80 -12.39 -1.12
N PHE A 284 2.12 -12.95 -2.27
CA PHE A 284 2.43 -14.37 -2.46
C PHE A 284 3.89 -14.56 -2.90
N SER A 285 4.36 -15.79 -2.82
CA SER A 285 5.73 -16.17 -3.20
C SER A 285 6.04 -16.07 -4.71
N THR A 286 5.04 -15.82 -5.55
CA THR A 286 5.20 -15.55 -6.98
C THR A 286 4.40 -14.32 -7.39
N LEU A 287 4.93 -13.54 -8.31
CA LEU A 287 4.25 -12.38 -8.90
C LEU A 287 2.88 -12.77 -9.46
N ARG A 288 2.83 -13.86 -10.21
CA ARG A 288 1.57 -14.35 -10.82
C ARG A 288 0.48 -14.63 -9.78
N ALA A 289 0.81 -15.23 -8.64
CA ALA A 289 -0.17 -15.51 -7.59
C ALA A 289 -0.69 -14.21 -6.95
N SER A 290 0.20 -13.23 -6.72
CA SER A 290 -0.17 -11.91 -6.19
C SER A 290 -1.09 -11.16 -7.15
N GLU A 291 -0.78 -11.13 -8.45
CA GLU A 291 -1.63 -10.55 -9.50
C GLU A 291 -2.98 -11.28 -9.63
N CYS A 292 -2.97 -12.62 -9.64
CA CYS A 292 -4.22 -13.40 -9.68
C CYS A 292 -5.16 -13.05 -8.52
N TYR A 293 -4.61 -12.92 -7.31
CA TYR A 293 -5.40 -12.57 -6.13
C TYR A 293 -5.96 -11.15 -6.23
N LEU A 294 -5.14 -10.18 -6.62
CA LEU A 294 -5.56 -8.79 -6.87
C LEU A 294 -6.70 -8.74 -7.89
N MET A 295 -6.52 -9.37 -9.06
CA MET A 295 -7.53 -9.37 -10.11
C MET A 295 -8.84 -10.01 -9.66
N ASN A 296 -8.77 -11.11 -8.89
CA ASN A 296 -9.95 -11.71 -8.30
C ASN A 296 -10.71 -10.74 -7.36
N ILE A 297 -9.99 -9.95 -6.56
CA ILE A 297 -10.61 -8.91 -5.73
C ILE A 297 -11.27 -7.85 -6.63
N LEU A 298 -10.57 -7.30 -7.61
CA LEU A 298 -11.08 -6.24 -8.47
C LEU A 298 -12.31 -6.67 -9.27
N ASP A 299 -12.38 -7.94 -9.72
CA ASP A 299 -13.54 -8.47 -10.44
C ASP A 299 -14.76 -8.69 -9.55
N ASN A 300 -14.55 -9.05 -8.30
CA ASN A 300 -15.63 -9.48 -7.41
C ASN A 300 -15.99 -8.46 -6.33
N ASP A 301 -15.08 -7.52 -6.04
CA ASP A 301 -15.24 -6.46 -5.04
C ASP A 301 -14.53 -5.17 -5.49
N PRO A 302 -14.92 -4.57 -6.65
CA PRO A 302 -14.23 -3.41 -7.21
C PRO A 302 -14.26 -2.19 -6.27
N LEU A 303 -15.22 -2.13 -5.37
CA LEU A 303 -15.29 -1.09 -4.35
C LEU A 303 -14.33 -1.35 -3.16
N CYS A 304 -13.68 -2.52 -3.09
CA CYS A 304 -12.80 -2.92 -1.98
C CYS A 304 -13.45 -2.69 -0.62
N MET A 305 -14.61 -3.32 -0.39
CA MET A 305 -15.40 -3.13 0.83
C MET A 305 -15.87 -4.43 1.49
N ARG A 306 -15.67 -5.59 0.84
CA ARG A 306 -16.17 -6.90 1.31
C ARG A 306 -15.09 -7.97 1.37
N LEU A 307 -14.49 -8.32 0.22
CA LEU A 307 -13.43 -9.33 0.12
C LEU A 307 -12.09 -8.80 0.62
N TYR A 308 -11.81 -7.54 0.29
CA TYR A 308 -10.68 -6.78 0.78
C TYR A 308 -11.13 -5.37 1.11
N LYS A 309 -11.06 -5.01 2.38
CA LYS A 309 -11.47 -3.67 2.81
C LYS A 309 -10.32 -2.70 2.70
N SER A 310 -10.50 -1.65 1.91
CA SER A 310 -9.53 -0.59 1.75
C SER A 310 -10.17 0.80 1.93
N THR A 311 -9.33 1.79 2.17
CA THR A 311 -9.76 3.20 2.27
C THR A 311 -10.20 3.76 0.92
N LYS A 312 -9.96 3.04 -0.19
CA LYS A 312 -10.35 3.42 -1.57
C LYS A 312 -10.74 2.17 -2.35
N GLY A 313 -11.59 2.31 -3.36
CA GLY A 313 -11.87 1.29 -4.36
C GLY A 313 -11.20 1.63 -5.70
N ILE A 314 -11.40 0.77 -6.71
CA ILE A 314 -10.94 1.07 -8.06
C ILE A 314 -11.73 2.26 -8.63
N LYS A 315 -11.03 3.17 -9.29
CA LYS A 315 -11.66 4.28 -10.02
C LYS A 315 -11.79 3.93 -11.50
N LYS A 316 -12.79 4.49 -12.16
CA LYS A 316 -12.99 4.35 -13.61
C LYS A 316 -11.72 4.76 -14.37
N GLY A 317 -11.28 3.90 -15.28
CA GLY A 317 -10.07 4.11 -16.08
C GLY A 317 -8.75 3.77 -15.38
N ASN A 318 -8.80 3.27 -14.15
CA ASN A 318 -7.63 2.72 -13.47
C ASN A 318 -7.52 1.20 -13.70
N PHE A 319 -6.29 0.68 -13.70
CA PHE A 319 -5.98 -0.75 -13.77
C PHE A 319 -6.05 -1.43 -12.40
N SER A 320 -5.90 -0.65 -11.32
CA SER A 320 -5.91 -1.12 -9.94
C SER A 320 -6.43 -0.02 -9.01
N PHE A 321 -6.68 -0.36 -7.74
CA PHE A 321 -7.02 0.63 -6.72
C PHE A 321 -5.79 1.42 -6.25
N ASP A 322 -4.56 0.84 -6.40
CA ASP A 322 -3.29 1.50 -6.09
C ASP A 322 -2.19 1.19 -7.10
N ASP A 323 -1.08 1.95 -7.02
CA ASP A 323 0.21 1.61 -7.63
C ASP A 323 0.69 0.31 -6.99
N ARG A 324 1.48 -0.49 -7.68
CA ARG A 324 1.99 -1.75 -7.14
C ARG A 324 3.35 -2.12 -7.66
N SER A 325 4.15 -2.60 -6.76
CA SER A 325 5.51 -3.06 -7.00
C SER A 325 5.76 -4.41 -6.34
N TYR A 326 6.53 -5.25 -7.00
CA TYR A 326 6.90 -6.59 -6.57
C TYR A 326 8.36 -6.84 -6.95
N LEU A 327 9.16 -7.33 -6.01
CA LEU A 327 10.56 -7.69 -6.23
C LEU A 327 10.86 -9.00 -5.51
N LYS A 328 11.23 -10.03 -6.27
CA LYS A 328 11.72 -11.29 -5.74
C LYS A 328 13.20 -11.44 -6.03
N ILE A 329 13.98 -11.68 -4.99
CA ILE A 329 15.41 -11.93 -5.08
C ILE A 329 15.77 -13.29 -4.50
N ARG A 330 16.82 -13.91 -5.08
CA ARG A 330 17.45 -15.12 -4.55
C ARG A 330 18.90 -14.81 -4.18
N ILE A 331 19.24 -15.06 -2.91
CA ILE A 331 20.57 -14.80 -2.34
C ILE A 331 21.57 -15.83 -2.86
N ASN A 332 22.72 -15.37 -3.33
CA ASN A 332 23.87 -16.19 -3.72
C ASN A 332 24.68 -16.55 -2.47
N ARG A 333 24.54 -17.76 -1.98
CA ARG A 333 25.35 -18.33 -0.88
C ARG A 333 25.89 -19.69 -1.27
#